data_709db4c5a86c45961e2df3684fe1bbff
#
_entry.id   709db4c5a86c45961e2df3684fe1bbff
#
_cell.length_a   1.000
_cell.length_b   1.000
_cell.length_c   1.000
_cell.angle_alpha   90.00
_cell.angle_beta   90.00
_cell.angle_gamma   90.00
#
_symmetry.space_group_name_H-M   'P 1'
#
loop_
_entity.id
_entity.type
_entity.pdbx_description
1 polymer ?
#
loop_
_entity_poly.entity_id
_entity_poly.type
_entity_poly.pdbx_seq_one_letter_code
_entity_poly.pdbx_strand_id
1 'polypeptide(L)'
;MPENDAARGTAGGPAGGDDRAATAPERGSSSPPALRRTLSFRDLIVYGLLFIAPMAPVGIFGTLQAKSGGAVTLVYLVATVAMAFTAYSYAQMVRVAPQAGSVYTYARVGLGEGAGFVAGWMAMLDYLLIPAVAYLFSGIAMHALVPGVHQWVWTALAVVVTTLLNLWGVRAAAVVGFAVLALEIAVLAVFVVAAVAELVAHGAQRGWAAPLTGEGGFSMTAVLAAVSVAVLSYLGFDAIAAFAEEARGAHGPAAGAGQRGADQVARAVITCLVVAGLLFAVQTYLAALLAPMPAAELAAKPGEQGAAFYTTVDASVGGWLHDLVAASKALGAAFAALAGQAAAGRLLFAMARDRRLPGAMAKVDAGSGVPRRALLGAAVVTLVAAVWAARRDDGLDHLSSIVNVGALTAFALLHASVIGWFRVRRRAEVPSVLRHVVVPVIGLAVVVAVIVEASPTAQVVGAVWLAVGLAVLALQYGRGRAGRGGEQAE
;
A
#
# COMPACT_ATOMS: atom_id res chain seq x y z
N MET A 1 -29.57 66.04 -37.67
CA MET A 1 -29.38 67.37 -38.17
C MET A 1 -29.37 68.33 -37.01
N PRO A 2 -28.55 69.38 -36.99
CA PRO A 2 -27.22 69.53 -37.59
C PRO A 2 -26.16 69.76 -36.51
N GLU A 3 -24.93 69.48 -36.76
CA GLU A 3 -23.87 70.36 -37.33
C GLU A 3 -23.11 71.17 -36.31
N ASN A 4 -21.84 70.90 -36.35
CA ASN A 4 -20.71 71.80 -36.74
C ASN A 4 -20.12 72.59 -35.56
N ASP A 5 -18.88 72.86 -35.43
CA ASP A 5 -17.70 72.85 -36.29
C ASP A 5 -16.47 73.16 -35.42
N ALA A 6 -15.41 72.58 -35.71
CA ALA A 6 -14.11 73.11 -36.15
C ALA A 6 -13.42 74.19 -35.27
N ALA A 7 -12.21 74.04 -34.89
CA ALA A 7 -11.01 74.45 -35.58
C ALA A 7 -9.85 74.90 -34.65
N ARG A 8 -8.69 74.36 -34.93
CA ARG A 8 -7.35 75.00 -35.10
C ARG A 8 -6.62 75.70 -33.93
N GLY A 9 -5.39 75.25 -33.81
CA GLY A 9 -4.29 76.14 -33.57
C GLY A 9 -3.13 75.54 -32.82
N THR A 10 -2.25 74.97 -33.48
CA THR A 10 -0.84 75.31 -33.80
C THR A 10 0.15 75.40 -32.64
N ALA A 11 1.14 74.50 -32.74
CA ALA A 11 2.62 74.70 -32.71
C ALA A 11 3.34 74.88 -31.38
N GLY A 12 4.35 74.09 -31.20
CA GLY A 12 5.53 74.29 -30.38
C GLY A 12 6.16 73.05 -29.77
N GLY A 13 7.06 72.40 -30.49
CA GLY A 13 8.11 71.63 -29.88
C GLY A 13 9.27 72.47 -29.44
N PRO A 14 10.40 72.06 -28.88
CA PRO A 14 10.93 70.72 -28.91
C PRO A 14 11.64 70.24 -27.60
N ALA A 15 12.19 69.03 -27.66
CA ALA A 15 13.42 68.54 -27.07
C ALA A 15 13.43 67.88 -25.67
N GLY A 16 13.81 66.62 -25.66
CA GLY A 16 14.86 66.10 -24.84
C GLY A 16 14.51 65.34 -23.58
N GLY A 17 14.66 64.08 -23.61
CA GLY A 17 14.67 63.29 -22.39
C GLY A 17 14.54 61.79 -22.69
N ASP A 18 15.64 61.18 -23.11
CA ASP A 18 15.83 59.74 -23.12
C ASP A 18 15.73 59.22 -21.68
N ASP A 19 14.59 58.62 -21.32
CA ASP A 19 14.50 57.77 -20.16
C ASP A 19 14.02 56.39 -20.63
N ARG A 20 14.99 55.61 -21.09
CA ARG A 20 14.83 54.13 -21.19
C ARG A 20 14.72 53.56 -19.81
N ALA A 21 13.53 53.58 -19.22
CA ALA A 21 13.20 52.68 -18.12
C ALA A 21 13.27 51.25 -18.63
N ALA A 22 14.38 50.57 -18.35
CA ALA A 22 14.53 49.16 -18.53
C ALA A 22 13.44 48.44 -17.72
N THR A 23 12.42 47.93 -18.39
CA THR A 23 11.47 46.98 -17.85
C THR A 23 12.26 45.73 -17.48
N ALA A 24 12.53 45.57 -16.17
CA ALA A 24 13.05 44.32 -15.61
C ALA A 24 12.10 43.17 -16.03
N PRO A 25 12.63 42.03 -16.50
CA PRO A 25 11.79 40.91 -16.80
C PRO A 25 11.12 40.47 -15.50
N GLU A 26 9.79 40.44 -15.49
CA GLU A 26 9.01 39.80 -14.44
C GLU A 26 9.55 38.42 -14.24
N ARG A 27 10.13 38.17 -13.08
CA ARG A 27 10.47 36.82 -12.65
C ARG A 27 9.17 36.06 -12.58
N GLY A 28 8.90 35.28 -13.62
CA GLY A 28 7.81 34.36 -13.65
C GLY A 28 7.87 33.53 -12.37
N SER A 29 6.88 33.66 -11.51
CA SER A 29 6.65 32.79 -10.39
C SER A 29 6.38 31.40 -10.98
N SER A 30 7.45 30.59 -11.12
CA SER A 30 7.31 29.19 -11.46
C SER A 30 6.63 28.52 -10.27
N SER A 31 5.31 28.51 -10.30
CA SER A 31 4.53 27.61 -9.44
C SER A 31 5.08 26.20 -9.65
N PRO A 32 5.33 25.43 -8.59
CA PRO A 32 5.78 24.05 -8.74
C PRO A 32 4.84 23.31 -9.68
N PRO A 33 5.35 22.45 -10.58
CA PRO A 33 4.52 21.76 -11.55
C PRO A 33 3.43 20.97 -10.82
N ALA A 34 2.20 21.42 -10.95
CA ALA A 34 1.03 20.76 -10.35
C ALA A 34 0.80 19.44 -11.07
N LEU A 35 0.57 18.38 -10.30
CA LEU A 35 0.24 17.03 -10.81
C LEU A 35 -1.03 17.14 -11.70
N ARG A 36 -1.04 16.40 -12.82
CA ARG A 36 -2.20 16.39 -13.74
C ARG A 36 -3.39 15.67 -13.09
N ARG A 37 -4.51 16.36 -12.92
CA ARG A 37 -5.75 15.90 -12.30
C ARG A 37 -6.62 15.17 -13.29
N THR A 38 -6.38 13.89 -13.48
CA THR A 38 -7.03 13.10 -14.53
C THR A 38 -7.79 11.89 -14.02
N LEU A 39 -7.55 11.44 -12.78
CA LEU A 39 -8.08 10.19 -12.26
C LEU A 39 -9.58 10.29 -11.91
N SER A 40 -10.36 9.43 -12.56
CA SER A 40 -11.78 9.23 -12.23
C SER A 40 -11.95 8.24 -11.08
N PHE A 41 -13.18 8.13 -10.55
CA PHE A 41 -13.53 7.13 -9.54
C PHE A 41 -13.20 5.68 -9.98
N ARG A 42 -13.45 5.37 -11.25
CA ARG A 42 -13.13 4.04 -11.82
C ARG A 42 -11.63 3.80 -11.86
N ASP A 43 -10.85 4.80 -12.28
CA ASP A 43 -9.40 4.71 -12.32
C ASP A 43 -8.82 4.45 -10.92
N LEU A 44 -9.35 5.14 -9.89
CA LEU A 44 -8.93 4.93 -8.50
C LEU A 44 -9.21 3.51 -8.00
N ILE A 45 -10.36 2.92 -8.35
CA ILE A 45 -10.66 1.53 -8.01
C ILE A 45 -9.73 0.55 -8.73
N VAL A 46 -9.49 0.76 -10.02
CA VAL A 46 -8.60 -0.10 -10.80
C VAL A 46 -7.18 -0.04 -10.27
N TYR A 47 -6.67 1.16 -9.98
CA TYR A 47 -5.35 1.30 -9.33
C TYR A 47 -5.32 0.64 -7.94
N GLY A 48 -6.36 0.82 -7.14
CA GLY A 48 -6.45 0.19 -5.83
C GLY A 48 -6.44 -1.34 -5.90
N LEU A 49 -7.20 -1.93 -6.83
CA LEU A 49 -7.20 -3.38 -7.04
C LEU A 49 -5.87 -3.88 -7.61
N LEU A 50 -5.19 -3.08 -8.43
CA LEU A 50 -3.85 -3.41 -8.91
C LEU A 50 -2.83 -3.48 -7.77
N PHE A 51 -2.92 -2.55 -6.80
CA PHE A 51 -2.03 -2.55 -5.62
C PHE A 51 -2.35 -3.68 -4.64
N ILE A 52 -3.64 -3.96 -4.39
CA ILE A 52 -4.08 -5.05 -3.49
C ILE A 52 -3.79 -6.42 -4.10
N ALA A 53 -3.82 -6.56 -5.43
CA ALA A 53 -3.75 -7.80 -6.20
C ALA A 53 -4.91 -8.79 -5.88
N PRO A 54 -5.88 -9.01 -6.80
CA PRO A 54 -7.06 -9.86 -6.57
C PRO A 54 -6.75 -11.28 -6.14
N MET A 55 -5.61 -11.82 -6.53
CA MET A 55 -5.12 -13.15 -6.15
C MET A 55 -4.16 -13.13 -4.94
N ALA A 56 -4.15 -12.06 -4.12
CA ALA A 56 -3.29 -11.98 -2.93
C ALA A 56 -3.43 -13.20 -1.99
N PRO A 57 -4.64 -13.71 -1.68
CA PRO A 57 -4.82 -14.87 -0.83
C PRO A 57 -4.09 -16.14 -1.29
N VAL A 58 -3.90 -16.33 -2.59
CA VAL A 58 -3.24 -17.53 -3.14
C VAL A 58 -1.89 -17.79 -2.48
N GLY A 59 -1.11 -16.73 -2.25
CA GLY A 59 0.23 -16.86 -1.70
C GLY A 59 0.29 -17.18 -0.20
N ILE A 60 -0.76 -16.88 0.57
CA ILE A 60 -0.79 -17.08 2.03
C ILE A 60 -1.90 -18.02 2.49
N PHE A 61 -2.64 -18.62 1.56
CA PHE A 61 -3.77 -19.50 1.85
C PHE A 61 -3.40 -20.59 2.87
N GLY A 62 -2.32 -21.32 2.62
CA GLY A 62 -1.92 -22.40 3.49
C GLY A 62 -1.46 -21.94 4.87
N THR A 63 -0.76 -20.81 4.97
CA THR A 63 -0.38 -20.22 6.26
C THR A 63 -1.62 -19.85 7.06
N LEU A 64 -2.64 -19.26 6.42
CA LEU A 64 -3.89 -18.91 7.10
C LEU A 64 -4.69 -20.14 7.48
N GLN A 65 -4.73 -21.17 6.62
CA GLN A 65 -5.41 -22.43 6.92
C GLN A 65 -4.79 -23.11 8.12
N ALA A 66 -3.47 -23.20 8.18
CA ALA A 66 -2.71 -23.78 9.29
C ALA A 66 -2.95 -22.99 10.60
N LYS A 67 -2.81 -21.65 10.56
CA LYS A 67 -2.93 -20.81 11.75
C LYS A 67 -4.36 -20.72 12.29
N SER A 68 -5.38 -20.69 11.42
CA SER A 68 -6.78 -20.59 11.82
C SER A 68 -7.46 -21.92 12.13
N GLY A 69 -6.73 -23.04 12.02
CA GLY A 69 -7.32 -24.37 12.13
C GLY A 69 -8.37 -24.66 11.05
N GLY A 70 -8.22 -24.10 9.85
CA GLY A 70 -9.10 -24.26 8.72
C GLY A 70 -10.17 -23.17 8.53
N ALA A 71 -10.31 -22.21 9.47
CA ALA A 71 -11.30 -21.14 9.39
C ALA A 71 -10.87 -19.99 8.48
N VAL A 72 -10.22 -20.24 7.35
CA VAL A 72 -9.55 -19.25 6.52
C VAL A 72 -10.48 -18.19 5.95
N THR A 73 -11.73 -18.54 5.61
CA THR A 73 -12.70 -17.56 5.10
C THR A 73 -13.14 -16.59 6.20
N LEU A 74 -13.37 -17.12 7.41
CA LEU A 74 -13.67 -16.27 8.56
C LEU A 74 -12.53 -15.29 8.83
N VAL A 75 -11.26 -15.71 8.70
CA VAL A 75 -10.09 -14.83 8.83
C VAL A 75 -10.22 -13.65 7.86
N TYR A 76 -10.53 -13.88 6.59
CA TYR A 76 -10.70 -12.80 5.62
C TYR A 76 -11.91 -11.90 5.89
N LEU A 77 -13.03 -12.46 6.36
CA LEU A 77 -14.18 -11.66 6.77
C LEU A 77 -13.83 -10.74 7.96
N VAL A 78 -13.17 -11.28 8.98
CA VAL A 78 -12.71 -10.50 10.15
C VAL A 78 -11.67 -9.46 9.73
N ALA A 79 -10.70 -9.82 8.88
CA ALA A 79 -9.70 -8.90 8.36
C ALA A 79 -10.34 -7.77 7.52
N THR A 80 -11.38 -8.07 6.70
CA THR A 80 -12.14 -7.05 5.97
C THR A 80 -12.79 -6.05 6.92
N VAL A 81 -13.45 -6.54 7.98
CA VAL A 81 -14.08 -5.68 8.99
C VAL A 81 -13.02 -4.86 9.73
N ALA A 82 -11.91 -5.47 10.13
CA ALA A 82 -10.80 -4.78 10.78
C ALA A 82 -10.24 -3.66 9.90
N MET A 83 -9.98 -3.94 8.62
CA MET A 83 -9.46 -2.95 7.68
C MET A 83 -10.52 -1.92 7.27
N ALA A 84 -11.83 -2.20 7.40
CA ALA A 84 -12.87 -1.23 7.15
C ALA A 84 -12.82 -0.05 8.14
N PHE A 85 -12.47 -0.28 9.41
CA PHE A 85 -12.22 0.80 10.36
C PHE A 85 -11.04 1.68 9.92
N THR A 86 -9.97 1.05 9.42
CA THR A 86 -8.80 1.76 8.91
C THR A 86 -9.14 2.54 7.64
N ALA A 87 -9.83 1.93 6.68
CA ALA A 87 -10.30 2.59 5.47
C ALA A 87 -11.22 3.79 5.78
N TYR A 88 -12.08 3.64 6.79
CA TYR A 88 -12.91 4.75 7.27
C TYR A 88 -12.07 5.91 7.82
N SER A 89 -11.04 5.62 8.62
CA SER A 89 -10.13 6.65 9.15
C SER A 89 -9.33 7.32 8.04
N TYR A 90 -8.88 6.58 7.03
CA TYR A 90 -8.31 7.14 5.80
C TYR A 90 -9.31 8.09 5.12
N ALA A 91 -10.55 7.66 4.94
CA ALA A 91 -11.60 8.46 4.31
C ALA A 91 -11.87 9.77 5.07
N GLN A 92 -11.80 9.77 6.40
CA GLN A 92 -11.91 11.01 7.19
C GLN A 92 -10.71 11.93 6.98
N MET A 93 -9.49 11.38 7.04
CA MET A 93 -8.27 12.19 6.95
C MET A 93 -7.97 12.71 5.54
N VAL A 94 -8.35 11.98 4.47
CA VAL A 94 -8.29 12.46 3.08
C VAL A 94 -9.13 13.74 2.91
N ARG A 95 -10.30 13.83 3.54
CA ARG A 95 -11.15 15.01 3.51
C ARG A 95 -10.55 16.21 4.21
N VAL A 96 -9.73 15.94 5.25
CA VAL A 96 -9.05 16.96 6.04
C VAL A 96 -7.79 17.47 5.35
N ALA A 97 -7.00 16.57 4.80
CA ALA A 97 -5.71 16.86 4.17
C ALA A 97 -5.59 16.06 2.86
N PRO A 98 -6.21 16.53 1.75
CA PRO A 98 -6.15 15.87 0.44
C PRO A 98 -4.79 16.06 -0.23
N GLN A 99 -3.73 15.63 0.43
CA GLN A 99 -2.34 15.74 0.00
C GLN A 99 -1.70 14.37 -0.11
N ALA A 100 -0.72 14.25 -1.01
CA ALA A 100 0.15 13.09 -1.08
C ALA A 100 0.93 12.93 0.23
N GLY A 101 1.25 11.67 0.59
CA GLY A 101 2.01 11.36 1.81
C GLY A 101 1.27 10.44 2.78
N SER A 102 0.02 10.05 2.45
CA SER A 102 -0.73 9.02 3.17
C SER A 102 -0.67 9.22 4.70
N VAL A 103 -0.45 8.14 5.46
CA VAL A 103 -0.47 8.15 6.93
C VAL A 103 0.52 9.14 7.57
N TYR A 104 1.68 9.39 6.94
CA TYR A 104 2.64 10.39 7.41
C TYR A 104 1.99 11.78 7.50
N THR A 105 1.33 12.21 6.43
CA THR A 105 0.66 13.52 6.37
C THR A 105 -0.49 13.59 7.38
N TYR A 106 -1.28 12.53 7.49
CA TYR A 106 -2.43 12.48 8.39
C TYR A 106 -2.03 12.51 9.86
N ALA A 107 -1.00 11.76 10.24
CA ALA A 107 -0.46 11.78 11.59
C ALA A 107 0.17 13.15 11.95
N ARG A 108 0.85 13.78 11.01
CA ARG A 108 1.41 15.12 11.16
C ARG A 108 0.31 16.16 11.39
N VAL A 109 -0.74 16.12 10.59
CA VAL A 109 -1.86 17.06 10.68
C VAL A 109 -2.69 16.82 11.96
N GLY A 110 -2.98 15.56 12.28
CA GLY A 110 -3.80 15.19 13.44
C GLY A 110 -3.11 15.29 14.79
N LEU A 111 -1.84 14.82 14.88
CA LEU A 111 -1.12 14.66 16.13
C LEU A 111 0.10 15.59 16.25
N GLY A 112 0.75 15.95 15.16
CA GLY A 112 1.94 16.83 15.12
C GLY A 112 3.13 16.19 14.41
N GLU A 113 4.20 17.00 14.26
CA GLU A 113 5.40 16.63 13.47
C GLU A 113 6.07 15.34 13.95
N GLY A 114 6.19 15.14 15.27
CA GLY A 114 6.83 13.95 15.83
C GLY A 114 6.02 12.68 15.54
N ALA A 115 4.71 12.71 15.71
CA ALA A 115 3.83 11.58 15.39
C ALA A 115 3.79 11.30 13.88
N GLY A 116 3.82 12.34 13.04
CA GLY A 116 3.96 12.21 11.60
C GLY A 116 5.23 11.47 11.22
N PHE A 117 6.37 11.87 11.81
CA PHE A 117 7.64 11.19 11.58
C PHE A 117 7.57 9.70 11.97
N VAL A 118 7.04 9.38 13.16
CA VAL A 118 6.92 7.99 13.62
C VAL A 118 6.01 7.18 12.69
N ALA A 119 4.88 7.73 12.28
CA ALA A 119 3.97 7.05 11.34
C ALA A 119 4.65 6.76 10.00
N GLY A 120 5.36 7.74 9.44
CA GLY A 120 6.12 7.56 8.20
C GLY A 120 7.27 6.56 8.35
N TRP A 121 7.97 6.57 9.50
CA TRP A 121 9.05 5.64 9.80
C TRP A 121 8.56 4.20 9.88
N MET A 122 7.43 3.97 10.55
CA MET A 122 6.82 2.63 10.64
C MET A 122 6.28 2.16 9.28
N ALA A 123 5.62 3.05 8.53
CA ALA A 123 5.18 2.75 7.18
C ALA A 123 6.34 2.43 6.22
N MET A 124 7.55 2.99 6.46
CA MET A 124 8.72 2.68 5.64
C MET A 124 9.15 1.22 5.74
N LEU A 125 8.92 0.56 6.89
CA LEU A 125 9.18 -0.87 7.05
C LEU A 125 8.32 -1.69 6.07
N ASP A 126 7.04 -1.32 5.96
CA ASP A 126 6.11 -1.89 4.99
C ASP A 126 6.58 -1.60 3.55
N TYR A 127 6.77 -0.35 3.16
CA TYR A 127 7.16 0.04 1.80
C TYR A 127 8.47 -0.61 1.30
N LEU A 128 9.42 -0.87 2.20
CA LEU A 128 10.68 -1.54 1.85
C LEU A 128 10.55 -3.05 1.71
N LEU A 129 9.68 -3.69 2.51
CA LEU A 129 9.62 -5.15 2.60
C LEU A 129 8.43 -5.77 1.85
N ILE A 130 7.34 -5.02 1.58
CA ILE A 130 6.22 -5.55 0.81
C ILE A 130 6.63 -6.03 -0.60
N PRO A 131 7.54 -5.36 -1.33
CA PRO A 131 8.07 -5.92 -2.57
C PRO A 131 8.81 -7.25 -2.36
N ALA A 132 9.49 -7.43 -1.22
CA ALA A 132 10.18 -8.68 -0.92
C ALA A 132 9.20 -9.85 -0.75
N VAL A 133 8.06 -9.61 -0.08
CA VAL A 133 6.97 -10.60 0.02
C VAL A 133 6.40 -10.93 -1.36
N ALA A 134 6.16 -9.92 -2.18
CA ALA A 134 5.63 -10.14 -3.53
C ALA A 134 6.61 -10.93 -4.42
N TYR A 135 7.91 -10.65 -4.34
CA TYR A 135 8.92 -11.48 -5.04
C TYR A 135 8.99 -12.91 -4.49
N LEU A 136 8.82 -13.09 -3.19
CA LEU A 136 8.72 -14.41 -2.59
C LEU A 136 7.50 -15.17 -3.15
N PHE A 137 6.34 -14.53 -3.28
CA PHE A 137 5.16 -15.13 -3.93
C PHE A 137 5.42 -15.50 -5.39
N SER A 138 6.11 -14.64 -6.15
CA SER A 138 6.52 -14.96 -7.51
C SER A 138 7.44 -16.17 -7.56
N GLY A 139 8.40 -16.26 -6.64
CA GLY A 139 9.31 -17.40 -6.52
C GLY A 139 8.62 -18.70 -6.15
N ILE A 140 7.68 -18.68 -5.21
CA ILE A 140 6.85 -19.83 -4.83
C ILE A 140 6.02 -20.33 -6.01
N ALA A 141 5.35 -19.39 -6.71
CA ALA A 141 4.52 -19.72 -7.88
C ALA A 141 5.37 -20.31 -9.03
N MET A 142 6.54 -19.75 -9.29
CA MET A 142 7.48 -20.30 -10.27
C MET A 142 8.03 -21.65 -9.88
N HIS A 143 8.28 -21.90 -8.59
CA HIS A 143 8.70 -23.20 -8.10
C HIS A 143 7.59 -24.25 -8.25
N ALA A 144 6.33 -23.86 -8.08
CA ALA A 144 5.19 -24.73 -8.34
C ALA A 144 5.10 -25.15 -9.82
N LEU A 145 5.46 -24.26 -10.76
CA LEU A 145 5.52 -24.56 -12.21
C LEU A 145 6.75 -25.38 -12.59
N VAL A 146 7.89 -25.09 -11.98
CA VAL A 146 9.18 -25.71 -12.32
C VAL A 146 9.88 -26.17 -11.01
N PRO A 147 9.47 -27.32 -10.45
CA PRO A 147 9.99 -27.81 -9.17
C PRO A 147 11.49 -28.14 -9.15
N GLY A 148 12.10 -28.35 -10.34
CA GLY A 148 13.53 -28.63 -10.48
C GLY A 148 14.46 -27.47 -10.12
N VAL A 149 13.93 -26.25 -9.93
CA VAL A 149 14.70 -25.07 -9.57
C VAL A 149 14.23 -24.56 -8.21
N HIS A 150 15.16 -24.34 -7.28
CA HIS A 150 14.82 -23.86 -5.95
C HIS A 150 14.09 -22.52 -5.97
N GLN A 151 13.08 -22.37 -5.13
CA GLN A 151 12.24 -21.18 -5.02
C GLN A 151 13.06 -19.88 -4.81
N TRP A 152 14.16 -19.89 -4.06
CA TRP A 152 15.00 -18.71 -3.84
C TRP A 152 15.70 -18.22 -5.12
N VAL A 153 15.97 -19.12 -6.08
CA VAL A 153 16.55 -18.75 -7.39
C VAL A 153 15.54 -17.94 -8.20
N TRP A 154 14.30 -18.42 -8.28
CA TRP A 154 13.21 -17.72 -8.93
C TRP A 154 12.91 -16.37 -8.28
N THR A 155 12.91 -16.33 -6.94
CA THR A 155 12.75 -15.09 -6.16
C THR A 155 13.84 -14.08 -6.50
N ALA A 156 15.11 -14.49 -6.49
CA ALA A 156 16.23 -13.62 -6.83
C ALA A 156 16.18 -13.13 -8.30
N LEU A 157 15.83 -14.04 -9.22
CA LEU A 157 15.67 -13.70 -10.65
C LEU A 157 14.58 -12.66 -10.85
N ALA A 158 13.43 -12.81 -10.17
CA ALA A 158 12.34 -11.83 -10.24
C ALA A 158 12.79 -10.45 -9.75
N VAL A 159 13.54 -10.37 -8.63
CA VAL A 159 14.11 -9.10 -8.13
C VAL A 159 15.05 -8.48 -9.16
N VAL A 160 15.98 -9.27 -9.74
CA VAL A 160 16.97 -8.75 -10.69
C VAL A 160 16.29 -8.25 -11.96
N VAL A 161 15.41 -9.05 -12.56
CA VAL A 161 14.72 -8.68 -13.81
C VAL A 161 13.88 -7.42 -13.62
N THR A 162 13.09 -7.35 -12.58
CA THR A 162 12.24 -6.18 -12.34
C THR A 162 13.04 -4.94 -11.93
N THR A 163 14.17 -5.11 -11.22
CA THR A 163 15.09 -4.00 -10.94
C THR A 163 15.67 -3.43 -12.23
N LEU A 164 16.11 -4.28 -13.17
CA LEU A 164 16.58 -3.84 -14.49
C LEU A 164 15.49 -3.11 -15.26
N LEU A 165 14.25 -3.63 -15.26
CA LEU A 165 13.11 -2.96 -15.89
C LEU A 165 12.83 -1.59 -15.27
N ASN A 166 12.90 -1.47 -13.94
CA ASN A 166 12.75 -0.20 -13.24
C ASN A 166 13.85 0.82 -13.61
N LEU A 167 15.09 0.35 -13.81
CA LEU A 167 16.23 1.21 -14.21
C LEU A 167 16.10 1.70 -15.67
N TRP A 168 15.45 0.93 -16.55
CA TRP A 168 15.23 1.31 -17.96
C TRP A 168 14.08 2.30 -18.13
N GLY A 169 13.17 2.40 -17.15
CA GLY A 169 12.10 3.41 -17.12
C GLY A 169 10.67 2.88 -17.21
N VAL A 170 9.79 3.53 -16.46
CA VAL A 170 8.49 3.00 -15.98
C VAL A 170 7.32 3.18 -16.96
N ARG A 171 7.49 3.76 -18.15
CA ARG A 171 6.34 4.04 -19.05
C ARG A 171 5.55 2.80 -19.48
N ALA A 172 6.21 1.65 -19.60
CA ALA A 172 5.55 0.39 -19.92
C ALA A 172 4.85 -0.26 -18.73
N ALA A 173 5.28 0.05 -17.49
CA ALA A 173 4.80 -0.64 -16.29
C ALA A 173 3.30 -0.43 -16.01
N ALA A 174 2.74 0.73 -16.34
CA ALA A 174 1.32 1.00 -16.12
C ALA A 174 0.42 0.18 -17.07
N VAL A 175 0.75 0.13 -18.36
CA VAL A 175 -0.02 -0.63 -19.36
C VAL A 175 0.06 -2.13 -19.06
N VAL A 176 1.25 -2.62 -18.73
CA VAL A 176 1.44 -4.03 -18.36
C VAL A 176 0.73 -4.33 -17.03
N GLY A 177 0.76 -3.42 -16.05
CA GLY A 177 0.02 -3.57 -14.80
C GLY A 177 -1.49 -3.80 -15.01
N PHE A 178 -2.11 -3.06 -15.90
CA PHE A 178 -3.53 -3.27 -16.24
C PHE A 178 -3.78 -4.61 -16.94
N ALA A 179 -2.89 -5.04 -17.83
CA ALA A 179 -3.01 -6.34 -18.48
C ALA A 179 -2.86 -7.49 -17.47
N VAL A 180 -1.92 -7.35 -16.53
CA VAL A 180 -1.71 -8.32 -15.45
C VAL A 180 -2.93 -8.36 -14.51
N LEU A 181 -3.50 -7.22 -14.12
CA LEU A 181 -4.73 -7.18 -13.32
C LEU A 181 -5.90 -7.87 -14.03
N ALA A 182 -6.06 -7.60 -15.33
CA ALA A 182 -7.10 -8.26 -16.14
C ALA A 182 -6.88 -9.78 -16.21
N LEU A 183 -5.63 -10.23 -16.35
CA LEU A 183 -5.26 -11.63 -16.31
C LEU A 183 -5.59 -12.26 -14.96
N GLU A 184 -5.20 -11.64 -13.84
CA GLU A 184 -5.49 -12.16 -12.49
C GLU A 184 -7.01 -12.30 -12.25
N ILE A 185 -7.81 -11.30 -12.64
CA ILE A 185 -9.27 -11.34 -12.52
C ILE A 185 -9.86 -12.45 -13.40
N ALA A 186 -9.38 -12.61 -14.64
CA ALA A 186 -9.85 -13.66 -15.54
C ALA A 186 -9.52 -15.06 -14.99
N VAL A 187 -8.29 -15.26 -14.52
CA VAL A 187 -7.86 -16.54 -13.92
C VAL A 187 -8.63 -16.85 -12.64
N LEU A 188 -8.87 -15.83 -11.80
CA LEU A 188 -9.71 -15.99 -10.60
C LEU A 188 -11.15 -16.37 -10.97
N ALA A 189 -11.72 -15.78 -12.00
CA ALA A 189 -13.05 -16.16 -12.49
C ALA A 189 -13.09 -17.61 -12.99
N VAL A 190 -12.07 -18.03 -13.75
CA VAL A 190 -11.92 -19.43 -14.19
C VAL A 190 -11.81 -20.37 -13.00
N PHE A 191 -10.98 -20.01 -11.99
CA PHE A 191 -10.86 -20.80 -10.76
C PHE A 191 -12.23 -20.92 -10.04
N VAL A 192 -12.97 -19.83 -9.87
CA VAL A 192 -14.28 -19.85 -9.21
C VAL A 192 -15.25 -20.77 -9.93
N VAL A 193 -15.34 -20.67 -11.27
CA VAL A 193 -16.22 -21.51 -12.08
C VAL A 193 -15.81 -22.99 -11.98
N ALA A 194 -14.53 -23.31 -12.11
CA ALA A 194 -14.01 -24.66 -12.03
C ALA A 194 -14.22 -25.27 -10.63
N ALA A 195 -13.94 -24.50 -9.57
CA ALA A 195 -14.14 -24.94 -8.18
C ALA A 195 -15.61 -25.21 -7.86
N VAL A 196 -16.53 -24.37 -8.33
CA VAL A 196 -17.98 -24.60 -8.18
C VAL A 196 -18.41 -25.85 -8.96
N ALA A 197 -17.94 -26.03 -10.19
CA ALA A 197 -18.25 -27.22 -10.99
C ALA A 197 -17.75 -28.50 -10.29
N GLU A 198 -16.55 -28.48 -9.72
CA GLU A 198 -15.98 -29.59 -8.97
C GLU A 198 -16.80 -29.92 -7.71
N LEU A 199 -17.18 -28.90 -6.94
CA LEU A 199 -18.01 -29.06 -5.75
C LEU A 199 -19.41 -29.62 -6.07
N VAL A 200 -19.98 -29.27 -7.21
CA VAL A 200 -21.28 -29.80 -7.66
C VAL A 200 -21.14 -31.25 -8.13
N ALA A 201 -20.06 -31.59 -8.82
CA ALA A 201 -19.85 -32.92 -9.40
C ALA A 201 -19.40 -33.96 -8.35
N HIS A 202 -18.48 -33.59 -7.46
CA HIS A 202 -17.82 -34.54 -6.55
C HIS A 202 -18.03 -34.21 -5.06
N GLY A 203 -18.64 -33.06 -4.75
CA GLY A 203 -18.87 -32.60 -3.38
C GLY A 203 -17.65 -31.95 -2.75
N ALA A 204 -17.79 -31.55 -1.49
CA ALA A 204 -16.73 -30.92 -0.73
C ALA A 204 -15.89 -31.95 0.02
N GLN A 205 -14.58 -31.73 0.08
CA GLN A 205 -13.64 -32.55 0.88
C GLN A 205 -13.84 -32.33 2.39
N ARG A 206 -14.51 -31.25 2.78
CA ARG A 206 -14.75 -30.82 4.15
C ARG A 206 -16.20 -30.35 4.34
N GLY A 207 -16.63 -30.29 5.61
CA GLY A 207 -17.95 -29.72 5.93
C GLY A 207 -18.09 -28.27 5.42
N TRP A 208 -19.24 -27.92 4.87
CA TRP A 208 -19.51 -26.59 4.31
C TRP A 208 -19.28 -25.44 5.29
N ALA A 209 -19.41 -25.68 6.59
CA ALA A 209 -19.14 -24.69 7.62
C ALA A 209 -17.65 -24.57 8.00
N ALA A 210 -16.81 -25.58 7.67
CA ALA A 210 -15.42 -25.64 8.11
C ALA A 210 -14.59 -24.38 7.76
N PRO A 211 -14.74 -23.77 6.56
CA PRO A 211 -14.02 -22.52 6.23
C PRO A 211 -14.38 -21.33 7.11
N LEU A 212 -15.49 -21.42 7.87
CA LEU A 212 -15.99 -20.39 8.78
C LEU A 212 -15.81 -20.76 10.25
N THR A 213 -15.81 -22.06 10.60
CA THR A 213 -15.79 -22.52 12.01
C THR A 213 -14.50 -23.22 12.42
N GLY A 214 -13.64 -23.55 11.45
CA GLY A 214 -12.45 -24.39 11.66
C GLY A 214 -12.78 -25.89 11.64
N GLU A 215 -11.74 -26.70 11.48
CA GLU A 215 -11.82 -28.17 11.42
C GLU A 215 -11.82 -28.80 12.81
N GLY A 216 -11.13 -28.20 13.77
CA GLY A 216 -11.03 -28.66 15.17
C GLY A 216 -11.89 -27.88 16.17
N GLY A 217 -12.80 -27.05 15.66
CA GLY A 217 -13.62 -26.13 16.47
C GLY A 217 -13.11 -24.67 16.42
N PHE A 218 -13.98 -23.75 16.79
CA PHE A 218 -13.74 -22.32 16.73
C PHE A 218 -12.74 -21.86 17.81
N SER A 219 -11.71 -21.11 17.41
CA SER A 219 -10.79 -20.43 18.30
C SER A 219 -10.59 -18.96 17.85
N MET A 220 -11.05 -18.01 18.67
CA MET A 220 -10.87 -16.58 18.40
C MET A 220 -9.39 -16.19 18.34
N THR A 221 -8.56 -16.72 19.23
CA THR A 221 -7.11 -16.45 19.25
C THR A 221 -6.45 -16.93 17.96
N ALA A 222 -6.79 -18.14 17.49
CA ALA A 222 -6.27 -18.66 16.23
C ALA A 222 -6.71 -17.80 15.02
N VAL A 223 -7.96 -17.34 15.02
CA VAL A 223 -8.46 -16.41 13.98
C VAL A 223 -7.71 -15.09 14.03
N LEU A 224 -7.52 -14.47 15.19
CA LEU A 224 -6.78 -13.20 15.32
C LEU A 224 -5.31 -13.34 14.93
N ALA A 225 -4.66 -14.45 15.33
CA ALA A 225 -3.30 -14.77 14.90
C ALA A 225 -3.19 -14.91 13.37
N ALA A 226 -4.18 -15.55 12.74
CA ALA A 226 -4.24 -15.64 11.28
C ALA A 226 -4.56 -14.27 10.62
N VAL A 227 -5.42 -13.44 11.22
CA VAL A 227 -5.71 -12.07 10.77
C VAL A 227 -4.45 -11.23 10.73
N SER A 228 -3.51 -11.42 11.68
CA SER A 228 -2.24 -10.68 11.68
C SER A 228 -1.40 -10.92 10.41
N VAL A 229 -1.58 -12.06 9.74
CA VAL A 229 -0.97 -12.37 8.45
C VAL A 229 -1.87 -11.94 7.29
N ALA A 230 -3.19 -12.15 7.40
CA ALA A 230 -4.16 -11.85 6.35
C ALA A 230 -4.21 -10.37 5.97
N VAL A 231 -3.91 -9.45 6.90
CA VAL A 231 -3.81 -8.01 6.66
C VAL A 231 -2.90 -7.68 5.48
N LEU A 232 -1.83 -8.47 5.26
CA LEU A 232 -0.94 -8.34 4.11
C LEU A 232 -1.69 -8.28 2.78
N SER A 233 -2.75 -9.09 2.62
CA SER A 233 -3.54 -9.12 1.39
C SER A 233 -4.28 -7.82 1.10
N TYR A 234 -4.49 -6.98 2.11
CA TYR A 234 -5.19 -5.70 1.97
C TYR A 234 -4.22 -4.53 1.78
N LEU A 235 -2.92 -4.69 2.08
CA LEU A 235 -1.95 -3.61 1.92
C LEU A 235 -1.94 -3.12 0.47
N GLY A 236 -2.01 -1.81 0.30
CA GLY A 236 -2.18 -1.16 -1.00
C GLY A 236 -3.51 -0.41 -1.16
N PHE A 237 -4.57 -0.72 -0.38
CA PHE A 237 -5.79 0.09 -0.41
C PHE A 237 -5.53 1.55 0.02
N ASP A 238 -4.57 1.75 0.89
CA ASP A 238 -4.13 3.05 1.39
C ASP A 238 -3.36 3.86 0.34
N ALA A 239 -2.77 3.19 -0.66
CA ALA A 239 -2.12 3.85 -1.79
C ALA A 239 -3.12 4.70 -2.61
N ILE A 240 -4.42 4.35 -2.62
CA ILE A 240 -5.47 5.16 -3.24
C ILE A 240 -5.49 6.57 -2.62
N ALA A 241 -5.24 6.68 -1.32
CA ALA A 241 -5.20 7.97 -0.63
C ALA A 241 -4.03 8.86 -1.09
N ALA A 242 -2.94 8.28 -1.57
CA ALA A 242 -1.81 9.04 -2.13
C ALA A 242 -2.17 9.74 -3.46
N PHE A 243 -3.19 9.26 -4.18
CA PHE A 243 -3.69 9.89 -5.40
C PHE A 243 -4.69 11.04 -5.17
N ALA A 244 -4.87 11.47 -3.93
CA ALA A 244 -5.84 12.52 -3.58
C ALA A 244 -5.60 13.84 -4.34
N GLU A 245 -4.36 14.17 -4.68
CA GLU A 245 -4.01 15.36 -5.46
C GLU A 245 -4.32 15.21 -6.97
N GLU A 246 -4.36 13.96 -7.47
CA GLU A 246 -4.57 13.65 -8.88
C GLU A 246 -6.04 13.34 -9.21
N ALA A 247 -6.89 13.18 -8.18
CA ALA A 247 -8.31 12.93 -8.35
C ALA A 247 -9.03 14.13 -9.00
N ARG A 248 -9.97 13.87 -9.91
CA ARG A 248 -10.76 14.89 -10.57
C ARG A 248 -11.54 15.68 -9.53
N GLY A 249 -11.45 17.02 -9.60
CA GLY A 249 -12.13 17.92 -8.67
C GLY A 249 -11.36 18.15 -7.36
N ALA A 250 -10.09 17.76 -7.25
CA ALA A 250 -9.30 18.02 -6.06
C ALA A 250 -9.06 19.51 -5.76
N HIS A 251 -9.01 20.36 -6.80
CA HIS A 251 -8.95 21.83 -6.70
C HIS A 251 -9.61 22.44 -7.92
N GLY A 252 -10.30 23.56 -7.77
CA GLY A 252 -10.90 24.32 -8.87
C GLY A 252 -11.43 25.64 -8.34
N PRO A 253 -11.68 26.63 -9.22
CA PRO A 253 -12.23 27.93 -8.83
C PRO A 253 -13.67 27.83 -8.29
N ALA A 254 -14.36 26.69 -8.51
CA ALA A 254 -15.69 26.47 -7.97
C ALA A 254 -15.65 26.13 -6.50
N ALA A 255 -16.45 26.78 -5.66
CA ALA A 255 -16.59 26.44 -4.25
C ALA A 255 -16.94 24.94 -4.09
N GLY A 256 -16.16 24.21 -3.27
CA GLY A 256 -16.34 22.77 -3.01
C GLY A 256 -15.66 21.81 -3.99
N ALA A 257 -14.87 22.28 -4.96
CA ALA A 257 -14.16 21.40 -5.90
C ALA A 257 -13.17 20.46 -5.17
N GLY A 258 -12.39 20.98 -4.21
CA GLY A 258 -11.46 20.17 -3.40
C GLY A 258 -12.16 19.09 -2.60
N GLN A 259 -13.35 19.37 -2.07
CA GLN A 259 -14.15 18.42 -1.30
C GLN A 259 -14.65 17.26 -2.17
N ARG A 260 -15.05 17.53 -3.43
CA ARG A 260 -15.51 16.48 -4.36
C ARG A 260 -14.43 15.47 -4.68
N GLY A 261 -13.19 15.91 -4.91
CA GLY A 261 -12.04 15.02 -5.13
C GLY A 261 -11.75 14.16 -3.92
N ALA A 262 -11.70 14.75 -2.72
CA ALA A 262 -11.50 14.03 -1.47
C ALA A 262 -12.60 13.00 -1.19
N ASP A 263 -13.87 13.33 -1.45
CA ASP A 263 -15.01 12.41 -1.33
C ASP A 263 -14.95 11.26 -2.34
N GLN A 264 -14.43 11.52 -3.54
CA GLN A 264 -14.23 10.49 -4.55
C GLN A 264 -13.16 9.48 -4.11
N VAL A 265 -12.02 9.95 -3.59
CA VAL A 265 -10.97 9.11 -3.04
C VAL A 265 -11.46 8.31 -1.83
N ALA A 266 -12.14 8.98 -0.89
CA ALA A 266 -12.70 8.34 0.30
C ALA A 266 -13.64 7.17 -0.06
N ARG A 267 -14.53 7.38 -1.05
CA ARG A 267 -15.42 6.31 -1.53
C ARG A 267 -14.65 5.21 -2.26
N ALA A 268 -13.63 5.56 -3.05
CA ALA A 268 -12.82 4.57 -3.76
C ALA A 268 -12.07 3.65 -2.81
N VAL A 269 -11.48 4.18 -1.74
CA VAL A 269 -10.79 3.40 -0.68
C VAL A 269 -11.74 2.34 -0.09
N ILE A 270 -12.95 2.76 0.34
CA ILE A 270 -13.92 1.85 0.95
C ILE A 270 -14.43 0.83 -0.07
N THR A 271 -14.78 1.27 -1.28
CA THR A 271 -15.30 0.37 -2.32
C THR A 271 -14.25 -0.68 -2.71
N CYS A 272 -13.01 -0.27 -2.88
CA CYS A 272 -11.90 -1.17 -3.22
C CYS A 272 -11.68 -2.23 -2.12
N LEU A 273 -11.71 -1.82 -0.86
CA LEU A 273 -11.60 -2.74 0.28
C LEU A 273 -12.74 -3.77 0.29
N VAL A 274 -13.98 -3.34 0.09
CA VAL A 274 -15.15 -4.24 0.09
C VAL A 274 -15.07 -5.22 -1.08
N VAL A 275 -14.73 -4.76 -2.27
CA VAL A 275 -14.55 -5.61 -3.45
C VAL A 275 -13.44 -6.63 -3.22
N ALA A 276 -12.28 -6.20 -2.72
CA ALA A 276 -11.18 -7.09 -2.40
C ALA A 276 -11.57 -8.13 -1.33
N GLY A 277 -12.22 -7.70 -0.25
CA GLY A 277 -12.68 -8.60 0.81
C GLY A 277 -13.66 -9.67 0.32
N LEU A 278 -14.58 -9.30 -0.57
CA LEU A 278 -15.49 -10.26 -1.19
C LEU A 278 -14.74 -11.26 -2.08
N LEU A 279 -13.84 -10.79 -2.94
CA LEU A 279 -13.01 -11.65 -3.78
C LEU A 279 -12.17 -12.61 -2.93
N PHE A 280 -11.58 -12.12 -1.84
CA PHE A 280 -10.77 -12.92 -0.94
C PHE A 280 -11.59 -13.98 -0.20
N ALA A 281 -12.77 -13.61 0.29
CA ALA A 281 -13.68 -14.56 0.96
C ALA A 281 -14.15 -15.67 0.01
N VAL A 282 -14.55 -15.34 -1.21
CA VAL A 282 -15.04 -16.32 -2.20
C VAL A 282 -13.94 -17.30 -2.58
N GLN A 283 -12.77 -16.82 -2.98
CA GLN A 283 -11.68 -17.70 -3.42
C GLN A 283 -11.17 -18.61 -2.30
N THR A 284 -11.08 -18.09 -1.07
CA THR A 284 -10.59 -18.90 0.06
C THR A 284 -11.65 -19.88 0.57
N TYR A 285 -12.93 -19.54 0.47
CA TYR A 285 -14.03 -20.45 0.79
C TYR A 285 -14.01 -21.67 -0.12
N LEU A 286 -13.95 -21.44 -1.43
CA LEU A 286 -13.92 -22.51 -2.41
C LEU A 286 -12.64 -23.36 -2.28
N ALA A 287 -11.49 -22.72 -2.13
CA ALA A 287 -10.23 -23.42 -1.96
C ALA A 287 -10.21 -24.25 -0.67
N ALA A 288 -10.75 -23.75 0.45
CA ALA A 288 -10.80 -24.50 1.70
C ALA A 288 -11.73 -25.72 1.63
N LEU A 289 -12.84 -25.63 0.91
CA LEU A 289 -13.73 -26.78 0.69
C LEU A 289 -13.09 -27.88 -0.16
N LEU A 290 -12.19 -27.53 -1.06
CA LEU A 290 -11.48 -28.44 -1.97
C LEU A 290 -10.13 -28.89 -1.44
N ALA A 291 -9.61 -28.29 -0.34
CA ALA A 291 -8.26 -28.53 0.13
C ALA A 291 -8.07 -30.01 0.54
N PRO A 292 -7.09 -30.74 -0.02
CA PRO A 292 -6.88 -32.15 0.29
C PRO A 292 -6.25 -32.34 1.67
N MET A 293 -5.39 -31.39 2.10
CA MET A 293 -4.63 -31.48 3.34
C MET A 293 -5.36 -30.81 4.52
N PRO A 294 -5.56 -31.50 5.66
CA PRO A 294 -6.11 -30.90 6.87
C PRO A 294 -5.26 -29.76 7.42
N ALA A 295 -5.90 -28.79 8.08
CA ALA A 295 -5.23 -27.65 8.67
C ALA A 295 -4.15 -28.06 9.69
N ALA A 296 -4.41 -29.09 10.49
CA ALA A 296 -3.44 -29.62 11.46
C ALA A 296 -2.20 -30.24 10.81
N GLU A 297 -2.36 -30.94 9.69
CA GLU A 297 -1.25 -31.50 8.93
C GLU A 297 -0.43 -30.39 8.27
N LEU A 298 -1.10 -29.38 7.70
CA LEU A 298 -0.45 -28.23 7.09
C LEU A 298 0.30 -27.37 8.13
N ALA A 299 -0.19 -27.31 9.36
CA ALA A 299 0.51 -26.65 10.48
C ALA A 299 1.81 -27.39 10.86
N ALA A 300 1.84 -28.72 10.71
CA ALA A 300 3.04 -29.53 10.95
C ALA A 300 4.08 -29.44 9.81
N LYS A 301 3.70 -28.86 8.65
CA LYS A 301 4.52 -28.79 7.44
C LYS A 301 4.65 -27.35 6.92
N PRO A 302 5.37 -26.44 7.62
CA PRO A 302 5.48 -25.03 7.23
C PRO A 302 5.97 -24.82 5.80
N GLY A 303 6.89 -25.66 5.32
CA GLY A 303 7.43 -25.60 3.96
C GLY A 303 6.40 -25.83 2.84
N GLU A 304 5.28 -26.52 3.14
CA GLU A 304 4.20 -26.77 2.15
C GLU A 304 3.13 -25.65 2.12
N GLN A 305 3.11 -24.78 3.13
CA GLN A 305 2.06 -23.75 3.26
C GLN A 305 2.03 -22.78 2.09
N GLY A 306 3.18 -22.38 1.56
CA GLY A 306 3.26 -21.47 0.41
C GLY A 306 2.67 -22.06 -0.88
N ALA A 307 2.77 -23.38 -1.05
CA ALA A 307 2.27 -24.10 -2.22
C ALA A 307 0.83 -24.63 -2.06
N ALA A 308 0.23 -24.55 -0.87
CA ALA A 308 -1.02 -25.23 -0.52
C ALA A 308 -2.21 -24.87 -1.45
N PHE A 309 -2.31 -23.63 -1.94
CA PHE A 309 -3.35 -23.26 -2.89
C PHE A 309 -3.15 -23.97 -4.24
N TYR A 310 -1.93 -24.00 -4.74
CA TYR A 310 -1.59 -24.66 -6.02
C TYR A 310 -1.83 -26.18 -5.93
N THR A 311 -1.40 -26.81 -4.84
CA THR A 311 -1.66 -28.22 -4.57
C THR A 311 -3.17 -28.52 -4.48
N THR A 312 -3.95 -27.62 -3.89
CA THR A 312 -5.42 -27.75 -3.83
C THR A 312 -6.03 -27.73 -5.23
N VAL A 313 -5.60 -26.79 -6.08
CA VAL A 313 -6.11 -26.66 -7.45
C VAL A 313 -5.72 -27.88 -8.30
N ASP A 314 -4.49 -28.36 -8.18
CA ASP A 314 -4.00 -29.53 -8.90
C ASP A 314 -4.78 -30.80 -8.51
N ALA A 315 -4.94 -31.04 -7.22
CA ALA A 315 -5.62 -32.21 -6.70
C ALA A 315 -7.13 -32.24 -6.99
N SER A 316 -7.77 -31.06 -7.08
CA SER A 316 -9.23 -30.97 -7.26
C SER A 316 -9.64 -30.81 -8.71
N VAL A 317 -9.00 -29.91 -9.46
CA VAL A 317 -9.39 -29.56 -10.84
C VAL A 317 -8.42 -30.12 -11.88
N GLY A 318 -7.11 -30.18 -11.51
CA GLY A 318 -6.04 -30.72 -12.36
C GLY A 318 -4.98 -29.72 -12.76
N GLY A 319 -3.90 -30.27 -13.34
CA GLY A 319 -2.66 -29.54 -13.65
C GLY A 319 -2.84 -28.33 -14.56
N TRP A 320 -3.80 -28.35 -15.50
CA TRP A 320 -4.01 -27.20 -16.39
C TRP A 320 -4.38 -25.92 -15.66
N LEU A 321 -5.25 -26.03 -14.61
CA LEU A 321 -5.64 -24.87 -13.81
C LEU A 321 -4.56 -24.50 -12.80
N HIS A 322 -3.85 -25.49 -12.25
CA HIS A 322 -2.65 -25.29 -11.44
C HIS A 322 -1.64 -24.40 -12.19
N ASP A 323 -1.28 -24.77 -13.42
CA ASP A 323 -0.31 -24.03 -14.21
C ASP A 323 -0.79 -22.61 -14.54
N LEU A 324 -2.08 -22.46 -14.86
CA LEU A 324 -2.68 -21.16 -15.16
C LEU A 324 -2.66 -20.23 -13.93
N VAL A 325 -3.04 -20.73 -12.76
CA VAL A 325 -3.03 -20.00 -11.49
C VAL A 325 -1.59 -19.65 -11.09
N ALA A 326 -0.68 -20.59 -11.17
CA ALA A 326 0.72 -20.38 -10.80
C ALA A 326 1.40 -19.36 -11.74
N ALA A 327 1.21 -19.48 -13.07
CA ALA A 327 1.74 -18.53 -14.03
C ALA A 327 1.18 -17.10 -13.82
N SER A 328 -0.15 -16.99 -13.65
CA SER A 328 -0.79 -15.70 -13.37
C SER A 328 -0.25 -15.08 -12.07
N LYS A 329 -0.12 -15.87 -11.00
CA LYS A 329 0.41 -15.39 -9.72
C LYS A 329 1.88 -15.02 -9.79
N ALA A 330 2.71 -15.79 -10.51
CA ALA A 330 4.11 -15.48 -10.70
C ALA A 330 4.31 -14.13 -11.37
N LEU A 331 3.57 -13.87 -12.44
CA LEU A 331 3.60 -12.60 -13.18
C LEU A 331 3.01 -11.48 -12.33
N GLY A 332 1.81 -11.67 -11.77
CA GLY A 332 1.12 -10.66 -10.97
C GLY A 332 1.96 -10.18 -9.80
N ALA A 333 2.51 -11.12 -9.04
CA ALA A 333 3.36 -10.80 -7.89
C ALA A 333 4.67 -10.08 -8.30
N ALA A 334 5.32 -10.49 -9.39
CA ALA A 334 6.53 -9.83 -9.89
C ALA A 334 6.25 -8.38 -10.33
N PHE A 335 5.12 -8.12 -11.01
CA PHE A 335 4.76 -6.76 -11.43
C PHE A 335 4.26 -5.89 -10.28
N ALA A 336 3.54 -6.46 -9.30
CA ALA A 336 3.20 -5.76 -8.06
C ALA A 336 4.47 -5.36 -7.29
N ALA A 337 5.43 -6.28 -7.20
CA ALA A 337 6.73 -6.01 -6.58
C ALA A 337 7.55 -4.94 -7.32
N LEU A 338 7.53 -4.94 -8.66
CA LEU A 338 8.16 -3.89 -9.48
C LEU A 338 7.61 -2.51 -9.12
N ALA A 339 6.29 -2.37 -9.04
CA ALA A 339 5.64 -1.11 -8.67
C ALA A 339 5.98 -0.70 -7.23
N GLY A 340 5.92 -1.64 -6.28
CA GLY A 340 6.28 -1.42 -4.88
C GLY A 340 7.75 -1.03 -4.71
N GLN A 341 8.69 -1.67 -5.41
CA GLN A 341 10.11 -1.33 -5.39
C GLN A 341 10.37 0.08 -5.93
N ALA A 342 9.65 0.48 -6.99
CA ALA A 342 9.73 1.85 -7.52
C ALA A 342 9.21 2.87 -6.51
N ALA A 343 8.14 2.56 -5.78
CA ALA A 343 7.58 3.40 -4.73
C ALA A 343 8.56 3.52 -3.54
N ALA A 344 9.16 2.41 -3.09
CA ALA A 344 10.20 2.39 -2.07
C ALA A 344 11.41 3.27 -2.46
N GLY A 345 11.88 3.15 -3.71
CA GLY A 345 12.96 3.97 -4.24
C GLY A 345 12.65 5.47 -4.23
N ARG A 346 11.41 5.87 -4.55
CA ARG A 346 10.96 7.27 -4.47
C ARG A 346 10.88 7.77 -3.04
N LEU A 347 10.44 6.94 -2.10
CA LEU A 347 10.41 7.26 -0.68
C LEU A 347 11.83 7.52 -0.14
N LEU A 348 12.77 6.60 -0.41
CA LEU A 348 14.18 6.77 -0.03
C LEU A 348 14.80 8.05 -0.64
N PHE A 349 14.49 8.34 -1.91
CA PHE A 349 14.90 9.57 -2.57
C PHE A 349 14.34 10.81 -1.88
N ALA A 350 13.03 10.84 -1.57
CA ALA A 350 12.40 11.96 -0.90
C ALA A 350 13.03 12.21 0.49
N MET A 351 13.22 11.14 1.28
CA MET A 351 13.87 11.24 2.59
C MET A 351 15.33 11.72 2.49
N ALA A 352 16.07 11.30 1.47
CA ALA A 352 17.43 11.78 1.24
C ALA A 352 17.47 13.25 0.82
N ARG A 353 16.50 13.70 0.01
CA ARG A 353 16.33 15.12 -0.35
C ARG A 353 16.03 15.98 0.87
N ASP A 354 15.22 15.48 1.79
CA ASP A 354 14.87 16.14 3.05
C ASP A 354 15.98 15.99 4.13
N ARG A 355 17.19 15.53 3.74
CA ARG A 355 18.35 15.32 4.60
C ARG A 355 18.14 14.32 5.75
N ARG A 356 17.18 13.41 5.60
CA ARG A 356 16.89 12.33 6.57
C ARG A 356 17.73 11.07 6.30
N LEU A 357 18.25 10.92 5.07
CA LEU A 357 19.11 9.83 4.60
C LEU A 357 20.35 10.43 3.90
N PRO A 358 21.40 9.61 3.64
CA PRO A 358 22.60 10.06 2.95
C PRO A 358 22.28 10.74 1.62
N GLY A 359 22.83 11.94 1.39
CA GLY A 359 22.54 12.76 0.20
C GLY A 359 22.91 12.11 -1.13
N ALA A 360 23.70 11.03 -1.11
CA ALA A 360 24.01 10.21 -2.29
C ALA A 360 22.75 9.59 -2.93
N MET A 361 21.71 9.30 -2.11
CA MET A 361 20.42 8.74 -2.57
C MET A 361 19.50 9.82 -3.19
N ALA A 362 19.79 11.11 -2.96
CA ALA A 362 19.04 12.23 -3.53
C ALA A 362 19.44 12.60 -4.97
N LYS A 363 20.34 11.84 -5.60
CA LYS A 363 20.77 12.08 -6.98
C LYS A 363 19.84 11.40 -7.97
N VAL A 364 19.33 12.18 -8.93
CA VAL A 364 18.52 11.71 -10.06
C VAL A 364 19.42 11.56 -11.28
N ASP A 365 19.26 10.50 -12.03
CA ASP A 365 19.96 10.29 -13.28
C ASP A 365 19.40 11.22 -14.37
N ALA A 366 20.27 12.00 -15.01
CA ALA A 366 19.85 13.02 -15.98
C ALA A 366 19.18 12.44 -17.24
N GLY A 367 19.53 11.21 -17.61
CA GLY A 367 19.00 10.58 -18.82
C GLY A 367 17.63 9.92 -18.63
N SER A 368 17.44 9.20 -17.52
CA SER A 368 16.20 8.43 -17.23
C SER A 368 15.22 9.14 -16.31
N GLY A 369 15.65 10.18 -15.58
CA GLY A 369 14.85 10.83 -14.55
C GLY A 369 14.58 9.95 -13.32
N VAL A 370 15.28 8.80 -13.19
CA VAL A 370 15.10 7.83 -12.12
C VAL A 370 16.14 8.05 -11.01
N PRO A 371 15.78 7.98 -9.73
CA PRO A 371 16.73 8.02 -8.62
C PRO A 371 17.44 6.67 -8.48
N ARG A 372 18.34 6.35 -9.41
CA ARG A 372 18.98 5.02 -9.53
C ARG A 372 19.58 4.52 -8.22
N ARG A 373 20.25 5.39 -7.45
CA ARG A 373 20.90 4.98 -6.19
C ARG A 373 19.90 4.60 -5.12
N ALA A 374 18.80 5.35 -5.00
CA ALA A 374 17.73 5.04 -4.06
C ALA A 374 17.01 3.74 -4.47
N LEU A 375 16.74 3.57 -5.77
CA LEU A 375 16.14 2.35 -6.32
C LEU A 375 17.02 1.12 -6.09
N LEU A 376 18.32 1.21 -6.34
CA LEU A 376 19.28 0.12 -6.08
C LEU A 376 19.39 -0.18 -4.57
N GLY A 377 19.34 0.83 -3.72
CA GLY A 377 19.29 0.63 -2.26
C GLY A 377 18.05 -0.14 -1.84
N ALA A 378 16.87 0.23 -2.35
CA ALA A 378 15.64 -0.52 -2.13
C ALA A 378 15.76 -1.95 -2.66
N ALA A 379 16.31 -2.14 -3.87
CA ALA A 379 16.49 -3.45 -4.49
C ALA A 379 17.38 -4.38 -3.67
N VAL A 380 18.48 -3.86 -3.10
CA VAL A 380 19.38 -4.65 -2.24
C VAL A 380 18.65 -5.11 -0.97
N VAL A 381 17.93 -4.20 -0.29
CA VAL A 381 17.15 -4.56 0.91
C VAL A 381 16.10 -5.62 0.56
N THR A 382 15.37 -5.41 -0.52
CA THR A 382 14.34 -6.32 -1.02
C THR A 382 14.91 -7.69 -1.38
N LEU A 383 16.05 -7.73 -2.09
CA LEU A 383 16.72 -8.98 -2.49
C LEU A 383 17.15 -9.79 -1.26
N VAL A 384 17.83 -9.13 -0.31
CA VAL A 384 18.30 -9.80 0.91
C VAL A 384 17.12 -10.37 1.70
N ALA A 385 16.07 -9.57 1.92
CA ALA A 385 14.90 -10.00 2.67
C ALA A 385 14.14 -11.14 1.96
N ALA A 386 13.93 -11.02 0.64
CA ALA A 386 13.20 -12.02 -0.14
C ALA A 386 13.96 -13.36 -0.24
N VAL A 387 15.27 -13.32 -0.49
CA VAL A 387 16.10 -14.55 -0.57
C VAL A 387 16.27 -15.18 0.81
N TRP A 388 16.42 -14.39 1.87
CA TRP A 388 16.43 -14.90 3.24
C TRP A 388 15.13 -15.65 3.55
N ALA A 389 13.98 -15.06 3.26
CA ALA A 389 12.69 -15.70 3.48
C ALA A 389 12.50 -16.95 2.58
N ALA A 390 12.91 -16.89 1.31
CA ALA A 390 12.78 -18.01 0.37
C ALA A 390 13.63 -19.24 0.72
N ARG A 391 14.61 -19.10 1.64
CA ARG A 391 15.47 -20.20 2.12
C ARG A 391 15.02 -20.81 3.43
N ARG A 392 13.91 -20.34 4.00
CA ARG A 392 13.38 -20.80 5.28
C ARG A 392 11.97 -21.33 5.09
N ASP A 393 11.65 -22.42 5.76
CA ASP A 393 10.32 -23.02 5.73
C ASP A 393 9.25 -22.09 6.34
N ASP A 394 9.64 -21.31 7.35
CA ASP A 394 8.79 -20.31 8.04
C ASP A 394 8.97 -18.86 7.50
N GLY A 395 9.77 -18.69 6.45
CA GLY A 395 10.17 -17.36 5.98
C GLY A 395 9.04 -16.49 5.48
N LEU A 396 8.03 -17.09 4.86
CA LEU A 396 6.84 -16.38 4.39
C LEU A 396 6.05 -15.78 5.57
N ASP A 397 5.82 -16.55 6.61
CA ASP A 397 5.12 -16.11 7.81
C ASP A 397 5.87 -14.99 8.52
N HIS A 398 7.17 -15.15 8.72
CA HIS A 398 8.02 -14.14 9.36
C HIS A 398 8.07 -12.85 8.60
N LEU A 399 8.33 -12.90 7.27
CA LEU A 399 8.43 -11.70 6.45
C LEU A 399 7.10 -10.96 6.36
N SER A 400 5.99 -11.69 6.17
CA SER A 400 4.64 -11.13 6.14
C SER A 400 4.26 -10.47 7.46
N SER A 401 4.59 -11.12 8.58
CA SER A 401 4.31 -10.58 9.91
C SER A 401 5.11 -9.29 10.20
N ILE A 402 6.38 -9.22 9.77
CA ILE A 402 7.21 -8.01 9.93
C ILE A 402 6.62 -6.83 9.14
N VAL A 403 6.22 -7.06 7.88
CA VAL A 403 5.57 -6.04 7.04
C VAL A 403 4.31 -5.52 7.73
N ASN A 404 3.48 -6.44 8.21
CA ASN A 404 2.20 -6.10 8.83
C ASN A 404 2.36 -5.29 10.11
N VAL A 405 3.34 -5.60 10.98
CA VAL A 405 3.59 -4.81 12.20
C VAL A 405 3.94 -3.36 11.85
N GLY A 406 4.72 -3.13 10.80
CA GLY A 406 5.02 -1.79 10.29
C GLY A 406 3.76 -1.03 9.87
N ALA A 407 2.97 -1.63 8.98
CA ALA A 407 1.74 -1.05 8.47
C ALA A 407 0.70 -0.82 9.57
N LEU A 408 0.45 -1.83 10.41
CA LEU A 408 -0.52 -1.75 11.49
C LEU A 408 -0.17 -0.67 12.53
N THR A 409 1.12 -0.49 12.87
CA THR A 409 1.55 0.59 13.75
C THR A 409 1.28 1.96 13.14
N ALA A 410 1.51 2.11 11.83
CA ALA A 410 1.15 3.33 11.12
C ALA A 410 -0.37 3.56 11.12
N PHE A 411 -1.18 2.51 10.94
CA PHE A 411 -2.65 2.59 11.01
C PHE A 411 -3.16 2.92 12.41
N ALA A 412 -2.50 2.45 13.47
CA ALA A 412 -2.82 2.87 14.84
C ALA A 412 -2.66 4.40 15.02
N LEU A 413 -1.59 4.97 14.48
CA LEU A 413 -1.39 6.42 14.47
C LEU A 413 -2.39 7.17 13.58
N LEU A 414 -2.86 6.55 12.48
CA LEU A 414 -3.94 7.08 11.66
C LEU A 414 -5.24 7.21 12.47
N HIS A 415 -5.65 6.16 13.19
CA HIS A 415 -6.84 6.20 14.03
C HIS A 415 -6.73 7.29 15.11
N ALA A 416 -5.57 7.38 15.78
CA ALA A 416 -5.29 8.44 16.74
C ALA A 416 -5.34 9.83 16.09
N SER A 417 -4.94 9.95 14.80
CA SER A 417 -4.96 11.22 14.07
C SER A 417 -6.37 11.75 13.82
N VAL A 418 -7.34 10.88 13.57
CA VAL A 418 -8.76 11.27 13.47
C VAL A 418 -9.22 11.89 14.78
N ILE A 419 -8.95 11.24 15.90
CA ILE A 419 -9.31 11.75 17.23
C ILE A 419 -8.61 13.07 17.51
N GLY A 420 -7.30 13.13 17.26
CA GLY A 420 -6.47 14.32 17.47
C GLY A 420 -6.95 15.52 16.67
N TRP A 421 -7.29 15.32 15.40
CA TRP A 421 -7.79 16.41 14.56
C TRP A 421 -9.16 16.92 15.00
N PHE A 422 -10.16 16.04 15.08
CA PHE A 422 -11.54 16.45 15.31
C PHE A 422 -11.85 16.82 16.76
N ARG A 423 -11.09 16.32 17.74
CA ARG A 423 -11.34 16.59 19.17
C ARG A 423 -10.38 17.57 19.79
N VAL A 424 -9.11 17.55 19.40
CA VAL A 424 -8.09 18.38 20.06
C VAL A 424 -7.82 19.66 19.27
N ARG A 425 -7.63 19.58 17.93
CA ARG A 425 -7.20 20.72 17.12
C ARG A 425 -8.35 21.54 16.59
N ARG A 426 -9.47 20.93 16.17
CA ARG A 426 -10.65 21.63 15.67
C ARG A 426 -11.85 21.47 16.58
N ARG A 427 -11.96 22.35 17.59
CA ARG A 427 -13.10 22.39 18.53
C ARG A 427 -14.34 23.10 17.98
N ALA A 428 -14.28 23.73 16.81
CA ALA A 428 -15.32 24.66 16.34
C ALA A 428 -16.54 24.00 15.66
N GLU A 429 -16.41 22.78 15.14
CA GLU A 429 -17.53 22.00 14.60
C GLU A 429 -17.90 20.92 15.61
N VAL A 430 -19.21 20.73 15.87
CA VAL A 430 -19.68 19.67 16.78
C VAL A 430 -19.28 18.31 16.18
N PRO A 431 -18.18 17.69 16.62
CA PRO A 431 -17.72 16.46 16.04
C PRO A 431 -18.68 15.33 16.44
N SER A 432 -19.16 14.56 15.46
CA SER A 432 -19.91 13.35 15.75
C SER A 432 -19.06 12.40 16.61
N VAL A 433 -19.51 12.10 17.84
CA VAL A 433 -18.79 11.20 18.76
C VAL A 433 -18.61 9.82 18.11
N LEU A 434 -19.66 9.33 17.46
CA LEU A 434 -19.62 8.03 16.79
C LEU A 434 -18.53 7.99 15.69
N ARG A 435 -18.51 8.98 14.82
CA ARG A 435 -17.64 9.00 13.63
C ARG A 435 -16.18 9.31 13.95
N HIS A 436 -15.93 10.20 14.92
CA HIS A 436 -14.60 10.76 15.14
C HIS A 436 -13.95 10.27 16.44
N VAL A 437 -14.66 9.45 17.25
CA VAL A 437 -14.12 8.85 18.46
C VAL A 437 -14.39 7.35 18.49
N VAL A 438 -15.67 6.92 18.48
CA VAL A 438 -16.00 5.50 18.67
C VAL A 438 -15.40 4.63 17.57
N VAL A 439 -15.64 4.97 16.30
CA VAL A 439 -15.10 4.19 15.15
C VAL A 439 -13.57 4.16 15.16
N PRO A 440 -12.83 5.28 15.32
CA PRO A 440 -11.37 5.23 15.42
C PRO A 440 -10.85 4.49 16.65
N VAL A 441 -11.53 4.57 17.80
CA VAL A 441 -11.12 3.82 19.01
C VAL A 441 -11.28 2.32 18.80
N ILE A 442 -12.40 1.88 18.20
CA ILE A 442 -12.59 0.47 17.84
C ILE A 442 -11.51 0.03 16.85
N GLY A 443 -11.25 0.82 15.79
CA GLY A 443 -10.20 0.52 14.83
C GLY A 443 -8.82 0.43 15.47
N LEU A 444 -8.48 1.35 16.36
CA LEU A 444 -7.24 1.32 17.13
C LEU A 444 -7.15 0.05 18.00
N ALA A 445 -8.20 -0.30 18.70
CA ALA A 445 -8.24 -1.49 19.56
C ALA A 445 -8.06 -2.77 18.74
N VAL A 446 -8.73 -2.87 17.58
CA VAL A 446 -8.58 -4.01 16.65
C VAL A 446 -7.16 -4.10 16.12
N VAL A 447 -6.59 -2.99 15.64
CA VAL A 447 -5.21 -2.96 15.13
C VAL A 447 -4.21 -3.37 16.20
N VAL A 448 -4.37 -2.87 17.44
CA VAL A 448 -3.52 -3.24 18.58
C VAL A 448 -3.67 -4.74 18.91
N ALA A 449 -4.90 -5.26 18.94
CA ALA A 449 -5.13 -6.69 19.17
C ALA A 449 -4.43 -7.55 18.12
N VAL A 450 -4.49 -7.16 16.84
CA VAL A 450 -3.81 -7.87 15.74
C VAL A 450 -2.29 -7.79 15.88
N ILE A 451 -1.72 -6.65 16.33
CA ILE A 451 -0.28 -6.52 16.59
C ILE A 451 0.16 -7.44 17.74
N VAL A 452 -0.64 -7.54 18.81
CA VAL A 452 -0.34 -8.40 19.96
C VAL A 452 -0.33 -9.88 19.59
N GLU A 453 -1.19 -10.30 18.65
CA GLU A 453 -1.24 -11.67 18.15
C GLU A 453 -0.23 -11.94 17.00
N ALA A 454 0.52 -10.94 16.56
CA ALA A 454 1.58 -11.12 15.57
C ALA A 454 2.72 -11.98 16.13
N SER A 455 3.51 -12.60 15.24
CA SER A 455 4.63 -13.44 15.66
C SER A 455 5.63 -12.70 16.55
N PRO A 456 6.22 -13.35 17.58
CA PRO A 456 7.20 -12.72 18.47
C PRO A 456 8.37 -12.07 17.72
N THR A 457 8.83 -12.70 16.65
CA THR A 457 9.88 -12.15 15.78
C THR A 457 9.46 -10.83 15.17
N ALA A 458 8.23 -10.72 14.65
CA ALA A 458 7.72 -9.50 14.06
C ALA A 458 7.55 -8.38 15.11
N GLN A 459 7.10 -8.71 16.30
CA GLN A 459 6.98 -7.75 17.41
C GLN A 459 8.35 -7.19 17.81
N VAL A 460 9.38 -8.05 17.94
CA VAL A 460 10.76 -7.62 18.27
C VAL A 460 11.33 -6.74 17.15
N VAL A 461 11.20 -7.15 15.88
CA VAL A 461 11.69 -6.34 14.74
C VAL A 461 10.96 -5.00 14.69
N GLY A 462 9.65 -4.98 14.87
CA GLY A 462 8.85 -3.75 14.89
C GLY A 462 9.24 -2.84 16.05
N ALA A 463 9.47 -3.38 17.24
CA ALA A 463 9.90 -2.63 18.42
C ALA A 463 11.31 -2.04 18.24
N VAL A 464 12.25 -2.83 17.72
CA VAL A 464 13.62 -2.35 17.39
C VAL A 464 13.56 -1.25 16.34
N TRP A 465 12.78 -1.45 15.27
CA TRP A 465 12.61 -0.45 14.22
C TRP A 465 12.01 0.85 14.76
N LEU A 466 10.98 0.76 15.61
CA LEU A 466 10.41 1.92 16.30
C LEU A 466 11.42 2.63 17.19
N ALA A 467 12.20 1.88 17.99
CA ALA A 467 13.23 2.44 18.86
C ALA A 467 14.30 3.20 18.06
N VAL A 468 14.74 2.65 16.92
CA VAL A 468 15.65 3.34 15.99
C VAL A 468 15.01 4.62 15.46
N GLY A 469 13.74 4.59 15.06
CA GLY A 469 13.01 5.77 14.61
C GLY A 469 12.92 6.86 15.68
N LEU A 470 12.61 6.48 16.92
CA LEU A 470 12.56 7.42 18.05
C LEU A 470 13.94 8.02 18.37
N ALA A 471 15.02 7.22 18.27
CA ALA A 471 16.39 7.72 18.44
C ALA A 471 16.76 8.75 17.35
N VAL A 472 16.43 8.45 16.09
CA VAL A 472 16.62 9.39 14.97
C VAL A 472 15.84 10.67 15.18
N LEU A 473 14.58 10.57 15.63
CA LEU A 473 13.75 11.73 15.94
C LEU A 473 14.37 12.60 17.06
N ALA A 474 14.81 11.97 18.14
CA ALA A 474 15.44 12.65 19.27
C ALA A 474 16.73 13.41 18.85
N LEU A 475 17.59 12.78 18.04
CA LEU A 475 18.79 13.41 17.51
C LEU A 475 18.48 14.61 16.62
N GLN A 476 17.41 14.57 15.84
CA GLN A 476 16.98 15.69 15.00
C GLN A 476 16.46 16.86 15.83
N TYR A 477 15.68 16.62 16.89
CA TYR A 477 15.21 17.65 17.80
C TYR A 477 16.38 18.28 18.59
N GLY A 478 17.38 17.49 19.00
CA GLY A 478 18.58 17.98 19.69
C GLY A 478 19.40 18.93 18.81
N ARG A 479 19.63 18.57 17.53
CA ARG A 479 20.35 19.42 16.58
C ARG A 479 19.59 20.71 16.25
N GLY A 480 18.28 20.68 16.12
CA GLY A 480 17.47 21.87 15.86
C GLY A 480 17.46 22.89 17.03
N ARG A 481 17.64 22.41 18.27
CA ARG A 481 17.81 23.29 19.46
C ARG A 481 19.21 23.88 19.55
N ALA A 482 20.25 23.11 19.24
CA ALA A 482 21.63 23.58 19.26
C ALA A 482 21.89 24.68 18.19
N GLY A 483 21.28 24.57 17.01
CA GLY A 483 21.38 25.59 15.96
C GLY A 483 20.70 26.91 16.30
N ARG A 484 19.58 26.89 17.03
CA ARG A 484 18.88 28.10 17.48
C ARG A 484 19.52 28.79 18.69
N GLY A 485 20.26 28.05 19.52
CA GLY A 485 21.01 28.61 20.64
C GLY A 485 22.30 29.35 20.21
N GLY A 486 22.87 28.99 19.05
CA GLY A 486 24.04 29.69 18.48
C GLY A 486 23.71 31.03 17.81
N GLU A 487 22.51 31.16 17.20
CA GLU A 487 22.07 32.43 16.56
C GLU A 487 21.58 33.48 17.56
N GLN A 488 21.35 33.14 18.82
CA GLN A 488 20.98 34.10 19.88
C GLN A 488 22.15 34.53 20.74
N ALA A 489 23.36 34.01 20.49
CA ALA A 489 24.60 34.33 21.23
C ALA A 489 25.60 35.16 20.40
N GLU A 490 25.32 35.51 19.15
CA GLU A 490 25.97 36.51 18.32
C GLU A 490 25.08 37.76 18.19
#